data_ab0e06002ea17be3d1ebe1dfc96c3cf3
#
_entry.id   ab0e06002ea17be3d1ebe1dfc96c3cf3
#
_cell.length_a   1.000
_cell.length_b   1.000
_cell.length_c   1.000
_cell.angle_alpha   90.00
_cell.angle_beta   90.00
_cell.angle_gamma   90.00
#
_symmetry.space_group_name_H-M   'P 1'
#
loop_
_entity.id
_entity.type
_entity.pdbx_description
1 polymer ?
#
loop_
_entity_poly.entity_id
_entity_poly.type
_entity_poly.pdbx_seq_one_letter_code
_entity_poly.pdbx_strand_id
1 'polypeptide(L)'
;MSAWDQLDDRLRPAVEASTREFERVRPRLEEVTRQMQASIQEIFVGTELSPLFVTARTKSIESFRDKASRMLASTVPGDAPTLVFPDPLRNLTDVVGVRVITTLPHEVDVAANLIKRQRQEFDCRGDREKDIGTIESGTYGYSSRHLILRTIQSEAVKEYQRALDPAAKAGGSYMLEVQIRTVLAHAWSEIEHDIRFKASNPRAWSPYFDRQFTGTAAMLESVESAFAELHERYETVTGFWDEDGEGSAPLSPNRVRDVWQTLLPHVDRKSDDNWGWAAELLAAHGLTTTTSLASLLQADTITSVRRALDHRYSPGPDRLLDDVLLWHYGERHIDLTAEAAEAAVSPRRDSLQRRHRQMTTFRALEASK
;
A
#
# COMPACT_ATOMS: atom_id res chain seq x y z
N MET A 1 -12.49 -29.65 14.97
CA MET A 1 -11.68 -30.56 15.84
C MET A 1 -10.24 -30.11 15.66
N SER A 2 -9.51 -29.85 16.74
CA SER A 2 -8.10 -29.49 16.70
C SER A 2 -7.21 -30.67 16.30
N ALA A 3 -5.97 -30.42 15.88
CA ALA A 3 -5.04 -31.52 15.63
C ALA A 3 -4.74 -32.32 16.91
N TRP A 4 -4.82 -31.68 18.07
CA TRP A 4 -4.73 -32.31 19.36
C TRP A 4 -5.87 -33.32 19.62
N ASP A 5 -7.10 -32.98 19.25
CA ASP A 5 -8.26 -33.89 19.44
C ASP A 5 -8.18 -35.15 18.55
N GLN A 6 -7.45 -35.03 17.42
CA GLN A 6 -7.27 -36.11 16.44
C GLN A 6 -5.97 -36.88 16.63
N LEU A 7 -5.13 -36.49 17.60
CA LEU A 7 -3.83 -37.09 17.82
C LEU A 7 -3.93 -38.54 18.29
N ASP A 8 -3.13 -39.40 17.68
CA ASP A 8 -2.98 -40.80 18.10
C ASP A 8 -2.47 -40.89 19.56
N ASP A 9 -3.11 -41.72 20.38
CA ASP A 9 -2.79 -41.82 21.81
C ASP A 9 -1.33 -42.22 22.08
N ARG A 10 -0.67 -42.92 21.17
CA ARG A 10 0.74 -43.31 21.27
C ARG A 10 1.69 -42.12 21.22
N LEU A 11 1.27 -41.03 20.55
CA LEU A 11 2.07 -39.81 20.37
C LEU A 11 1.77 -38.75 21.44
N ARG A 12 0.64 -38.87 22.16
CA ARG A 12 0.24 -37.90 23.19
C ARG A 12 1.32 -37.61 24.23
N PRO A 13 2.02 -38.62 24.83
CA PRO A 13 3.03 -38.35 25.83
C PRO A 13 4.20 -37.49 25.31
N ALA A 14 4.59 -37.67 24.05
CA ALA A 14 5.67 -36.89 23.44
C ALA A 14 5.27 -35.39 23.21
N VAL A 15 4.04 -35.17 22.74
CA VAL A 15 3.51 -33.81 22.54
C VAL A 15 3.29 -33.10 23.87
N GLU A 16 2.79 -33.81 24.91
CA GLU A 16 2.65 -33.24 26.25
C GLU A 16 4.01 -32.87 26.87
N ALA A 17 5.02 -33.74 26.72
CA ALA A 17 6.36 -33.44 27.18
C ALA A 17 6.93 -32.17 26.51
N SER A 18 6.81 -32.07 25.18
CA SER A 18 7.21 -30.88 24.41
C SER A 18 6.41 -29.64 24.81
N THR A 19 5.12 -29.78 25.12
CA THR A 19 4.27 -28.67 25.56
C THR A 19 4.67 -28.16 26.94
N ARG A 20 4.93 -29.05 27.89
CA ARG A 20 5.44 -28.66 29.22
C ARG A 20 6.80 -27.96 29.14
N GLU A 21 7.66 -28.44 28.27
CA GLU A 21 8.96 -27.84 28.06
C GLU A 21 8.83 -26.46 27.41
N PHE A 22 7.95 -26.30 26.42
CA PHE A 22 7.61 -25.00 25.84
C PHE A 22 7.09 -24.01 26.90
N GLU A 23 6.16 -24.45 27.75
CA GLU A 23 5.62 -23.61 28.84
C GLU A 23 6.71 -23.15 29.78
N ARG A 24 7.66 -24.02 30.15
CA ARG A 24 8.80 -23.70 31.01
C ARG A 24 9.74 -22.64 30.41
N VAL A 25 10.01 -22.71 29.10
CA VAL A 25 10.95 -21.79 28.43
C VAL A 25 10.29 -20.58 27.79
N ARG A 26 8.96 -20.55 27.74
CA ARG A 26 8.16 -19.50 27.09
C ARG A 26 8.50 -18.07 27.56
N PRO A 27 8.76 -17.79 28.86
CA PRO A 27 9.17 -16.46 29.28
C PRO A 27 10.47 -15.96 28.62
N ARG A 28 11.41 -16.87 28.31
CA ARG A 28 12.65 -16.54 27.58
C ARG A 28 12.37 -16.29 26.09
N LEU A 29 11.43 -17.03 25.51
CA LEU A 29 10.96 -16.77 24.14
C LEU A 29 10.21 -15.44 24.00
N GLU A 30 9.51 -15.00 25.04
CA GLU A 30 8.90 -13.66 25.06
C GLU A 30 9.94 -12.55 25.03
N GLU A 31 11.10 -12.75 25.67
CA GLU A 31 12.25 -11.84 25.56
C GLU A 31 12.82 -11.83 24.14
N VAL A 32 13.04 -13.03 23.56
CA VAL A 32 13.45 -13.15 22.15
C VAL A 32 12.46 -12.42 21.25
N THR A 33 11.15 -12.59 21.48
CA THR A 33 10.10 -11.95 20.69
C THR A 33 10.19 -10.42 20.75
N ARG A 34 10.40 -9.85 21.95
CA ARG A 34 10.56 -8.39 22.12
C ARG A 34 11.80 -7.87 21.41
N GLN A 35 12.92 -8.59 21.52
CA GLN A 35 14.14 -8.21 20.81
C GLN A 35 13.96 -8.26 19.31
N MET A 36 13.33 -9.32 18.76
CA MET A 36 13.09 -9.44 17.32
C MET A 36 12.14 -8.36 16.80
N GLN A 37 11.13 -7.98 17.60
CA GLN A 37 10.27 -6.85 17.26
C GLN A 37 11.09 -5.55 17.12
N ALA A 38 11.93 -5.26 18.11
CA ALA A 38 12.76 -4.05 18.11
C ALA A 38 13.76 -4.06 16.93
N SER A 39 14.45 -5.17 16.70
CA SER A 39 15.39 -5.30 15.57
C SER A 39 14.69 -5.10 14.22
N ILE A 40 13.51 -5.70 14.02
CA ILE A 40 12.75 -5.51 12.76
C ILE A 40 12.23 -4.07 12.64
N GLN A 41 11.82 -3.45 13.72
CA GLN A 41 11.36 -2.06 13.71
C GLN A 41 12.49 -1.07 13.39
N GLU A 42 13.69 -1.32 13.89
CA GLU A 42 14.90 -0.50 13.65
C GLU A 42 15.29 -0.49 12.17
N ILE A 43 15.02 -1.56 11.41
CA ILE A 43 15.31 -1.65 9.97
C ILE A 43 14.66 -0.50 9.17
N PHE A 44 13.51 -0.02 9.61
CA PHE A 44 12.74 0.99 8.90
C PHE A 44 13.10 2.43 9.30
N VAL A 45 13.89 2.60 10.37
CA VAL A 45 14.31 3.93 10.83
C VAL A 45 15.22 4.58 9.77
N GLY A 46 14.85 5.78 9.32
CA GLY A 46 15.61 6.54 8.32
C GLY A 46 15.48 6.01 6.89
N THR A 47 14.56 5.10 6.62
CA THR A 47 14.20 4.67 5.27
C THR A 47 12.96 5.41 4.77
N GLU A 48 12.68 5.33 3.46
CA GLU A 48 11.47 5.89 2.85
C GLU A 48 10.20 5.15 3.27
N LEU A 49 10.32 3.91 3.78
CA LEU A 49 9.19 3.12 4.23
C LEU A 49 8.98 3.27 5.73
N SER A 50 7.81 3.77 6.13
CA SER A 50 7.35 3.81 7.50
C SER A 50 6.14 2.88 7.68
N PRO A 51 6.32 1.63 8.13
CA PRO A 51 5.20 0.74 8.39
C PRO A 51 4.22 1.37 9.41
N LEU A 52 2.92 1.11 9.25
CA LEU A 52 1.90 1.58 10.18
C LEU A 52 2.18 1.07 11.59
N PHE A 53 2.54 -0.19 11.71
CA PHE A 53 3.01 -0.78 12.96
C PHE A 53 3.79 -2.08 12.74
N VAL A 54 4.68 -2.36 13.68
CA VAL A 54 5.39 -3.64 13.80
C VAL A 54 4.98 -4.26 15.12
N THR A 55 4.39 -5.44 15.07
CA THR A 55 3.97 -6.20 16.27
C THR A 55 4.62 -7.56 16.29
N ALA A 56 4.76 -8.14 17.47
CA ALA A 56 5.28 -9.49 17.59
C ALA A 56 4.51 -10.29 18.63
N ARG A 57 4.53 -11.61 18.48
CA ARG A 57 3.92 -12.51 19.43
C ARG A 57 4.73 -13.79 19.61
N THR A 58 4.79 -14.25 20.85
CA THR A 58 5.13 -15.64 21.16
C THR A 58 3.87 -16.48 21.08
N LYS A 59 3.94 -17.62 20.41
CA LYS A 59 2.81 -18.54 20.25
C LYS A 59 2.19 -18.91 21.60
N SER A 60 0.85 -19.06 21.66
CA SER A 60 0.17 -19.54 22.86
C SER A 60 0.45 -21.03 23.09
N ILE A 61 0.36 -21.48 24.33
CA ILE A 61 0.58 -22.89 24.70
C ILE A 61 -0.39 -23.79 23.95
N GLU A 62 -1.66 -23.38 23.83
CA GLU A 62 -2.68 -24.11 23.10
C GLU A 62 -2.35 -24.24 21.61
N SER A 63 -1.99 -23.11 20.96
CA SER A 63 -1.61 -23.11 19.52
C SER A 63 -0.31 -23.88 19.27
N PHE A 64 0.64 -23.87 20.21
CA PHE A 64 1.84 -24.68 20.13
C PHE A 64 1.50 -26.16 20.17
N ARG A 65 0.72 -26.60 21.18
CA ARG A 65 0.26 -27.98 21.34
C ARG A 65 -0.49 -28.47 20.12
N ASP A 66 -1.44 -27.68 19.59
CA ASP A 66 -2.18 -28.06 18.39
C ASP A 66 -1.27 -28.26 17.18
N LYS A 67 -0.32 -27.33 16.95
CA LYS A 67 0.61 -27.46 15.82
C LYS A 67 1.60 -28.61 16.00
N ALA A 68 2.08 -28.86 17.23
CA ALA A 68 2.94 -29.99 17.55
C ALA A 68 2.24 -31.34 17.39
N SER A 69 0.90 -31.35 17.48
CA SER A 69 0.07 -32.54 17.31
C SER A 69 -0.19 -32.95 15.86
N ARG A 70 0.26 -32.18 14.87
CA ARG A 70 0.03 -32.50 13.47
C ARG A 70 0.76 -33.78 13.07
N MET A 71 0.02 -34.73 12.48
CA MET A 71 0.53 -35.99 11.98
C MET A 71 0.77 -35.94 10.48
N LEU A 72 1.79 -36.66 10.01
CA LEU A 72 1.98 -36.92 8.60
C LEU A 72 0.87 -37.88 8.13
N ALA A 73 0.31 -37.60 6.95
CA ALA A 73 -0.60 -38.55 6.30
C ALA A 73 0.22 -39.80 5.93
N SER A 74 -0.15 -40.98 6.49
CA SER A 74 0.48 -42.22 6.06
C SER A 74 0.02 -42.58 4.65
N THR A 75 0.99 -42.84 3.77
CA THR A 75 0.74 -43.33 2.41
C THR A 75 0.66 -44.85 2.33
N VAL A 76 1.01 -45.54 3.42
CA VAL A 76 1.03 -47.00 3.48
C VAL A 76 0.09 -47.48 4.59
N PRO A 77 -0.90 -48.31 4.29
CA PRO A 77 -1.78 -48.87 5.29
C PRO A 77 -0.99 -49.70 6.34
N GLY A 78 -1.15 -49.38 7.63
CA GLY A 78 -0.50 -50.08 8.73
C GLY A 78 0.78 -49.41 9.27
N ASP A 79 1.28 -48.34 8.65
CA ASP A 79 2.39 -47.58 9.21
C ASP A 79 2.05 -46.91 10.54
N ALA A 80 3.01 -46.85 11.44
CA ALA A 80 2.86 -46.12 12.67
C ALA A 80 2.73 -44.63 12.38
N PRO A 81 1.77 -43.92 13.03
CA PRO A 81 1.62 -42.46 12.86
C PRO A 81 2.88 -41.76 13.34
N THR A 82 3.27 -40.74 12.58
CA THR A 82 4.46 -39.90 12.88
C THR A 82 4.06 -38.43 12.96
N LEU A 83 4.75 -37.68 13.82
CA LEU A 83 4.54 -36.22 13.92
C LEU A 83 5.21 -35.50 12.76
N VAL A 84 4.53 -34.45 12.26
CA VAL A 84 5.14 -33.52 11.30
C VAL A 84 6.36 -32.81 11.91
N PHE A 85 6.30 -32.56 13.22
CA PHE A 85 7.36 -31.90 13.98
C PHE A 85 7.82 -32.80 15.14
N PRO A 86 8.81 -33.69 14.89
CA PRO A 86 9.32 -34.58 15.95
C PRO A 86 9.94 -33.85 17.14
N ASP A 87 10.59 -32.70 16.88
CA ASP A 87 11.09 -31.76 17.90
C ASP A 87 10.47 -30.38 17.66
N PRO A 88 9.24 -30.13 18.16
CA PRO A 88 8.52 -28.91 17.83
C PRO A 88 9.18 -27.63 18.34
N LEU A 89 9.97 -27.68 19.41
CA LEU A 89 10.72 -26.52 19.91
C LEU A 89 11.83 -26.06 18.96
N ARG A 90 12.36 -26.97 18.14
CA ARG A 90 13.40 -26.67 17.14
C ARG A 90 12.86 -26.59 15.72
N ASN A 91 11.77 -27.32 15.42
CA ASN A 91 11.26 -27.43 14.07
C ASN A 91 10.19 -26.39 13.72
N LEU A 92 9.46 -25.85 14.70
CA LEU A 92 8.47 -24.81 14.45
C LEU A 92 9.13 -23.44 14.23
N THR A 93 8.89 -22.84 13.09
CA THR A 93 9.46 -21.54 12.72
C THR A 93 8.58 -20.35 13.13
N ASP A 94 7.33 -20.60 13.54
CA ASP A 94 6.33 -19.60 13.90
C ASP A 94 6.03 -19.51 15.39
N VAL A 95 6.95 -20.03 16.24
CA VAL A 95 6.86 -19.89 17.69
C VAL A 95 7.11 -18.43 18.10
N VAL A 96 8.05 -17.78 17.44
CA VAL A 96 8.24 -16.33 17.45
C VAL A 96 7.78 -15.79 16.13
N GLY A 97 6.75 -14.95 16.12
CA GLY A 97 6.20 -14.32 14.94
C GLY A 97 6.23 -12.81 15.03
N VAL A 98 6.72 -12.15 13.99
CA VAL A 98 6.68 -10.69 13.84
C VAL A 98 5.73 -10.35 12.70
N ARG A 99 4.94 -9.31 12.86
CA ARG A 99 4.06 -8.78 11.82
C ARG A 99 4.46 -7.36 11.48
N VAL A 100 4.68 -7.10 10.20
CA VAL A 100 4.93 -5.77 9.63
C VAL A 100 3.69 -5.40 8.83
N ILE A 101 3.04 -4.33 9.22
CA ILE A 101 1.81 -3.87 8.56
C ILE A 101 2.11 -2.58 7.81
N THR A 102 1.87 -2.62 6.51
CA THR A 102 2.07 -1.52 5.57
C THR A 102 0.74 -0.90 5.15
N THR A 103 0.80 0.24 4.50
CA THR A 103 -0.39 0.94 3.99
C THR A 103 -0.78 0.41 2.62
N LEU A 104 0.18 0.30 1.71
CA LEU A 104 -0.05 0.01 0.29
C LEU A 104 0.58 -1.33 -0.14
N PRO A 105 0.02 -2.00 -1.15
CA PRO A 105 0.51 -3.31 -1.61
C PRO A 105 1.98 -3.33 -2.02
N HIS A 106 2.47 -2.32 -2.74
CA HIS A 106 3.88 -2.25 -3.18
C HIS A 106 4.87 -2.14 -2.02
N GLU A 107 4.46 -1.57 -0.89
CA GLU A 107 5.28 -1.44 0.31
C GLU A 107 5.60 -2.80 0.95
N VAL A 108 4.78 -3.83 0.70
CA VAL A 108 5.02 -5.20 1.18
C VAL A 108 6.35 -5.74 0.62
N ASP A 109 6.59 -5.51 -0.67
CA ASP A 109 7.83 -5.93 -1.33
C ASP A 109 9.03 -5.09 -0.88
N VAL A 110 8.84 -3.79 -0.71
CA VAL A 110 9.88 -2.89 -0.19
C VAL A 110 10.29 -3.34 1.21
N ALA A 111 9.33 -3.59 2.11
CA ALA A 111 9.58 -4.07 3.47
C ALA A 111 10.34 -5.40 3.47
N ALA A 112 9.89 -6.37 2.66
CA ALA A 112 10.56 -7.67 2.54
C ALA A 112 12.01 -7.53 2.07
N ASN A 113 12.26 -6.65 1.11
CA ASN A 113 13.61 -6.42 0.58
C ASN A 113 14.52 -5.71 1.58
N LEU A 114 14.00 -4.73 2.35
CA LEU A 114 14.74 -4.07 3.43
C LEU A 114 15.17 -5.07 4.49
N ILE A 115 14.25 -5.94 4.94
CA ILE A 115 14.55 -6.99 5.93
C ILE A 115 15.61 -7.97 5.40
N LYS A 116 15.48 -8.43 4.15
CA LYS A 116 16.46 -9.37 3.54
C LYS A 116 17.86 -8.80 3.35
N ARG A 117 18.00 -7.47 3.32
CA ARG A 117 19.31 -6.80 3.22
C ARG A 117 20.07 -6.79 4.55
N GLN A 118 19.43 -7.04 5.69
CA GLN A 118 20.05 -7.05 7.03
C GLN A 118 20.81 -8.34 7.33
N ARG A 119 21.76 -8.66 6.48
CA ARG A 119 22.52 -9.93 6.53
C ARG A 119 23.42 -10.09 7.76
N GLN A 120 23.62 -9.04 8.53
CA GLN A 120 24.40 -9.11 9.79
C GLN A 120 23.57 -9.63 10.95
N GLU A 121 22.25 -9.39 10.93
CA GLU A 121 21.34 -9.80 12.00
C GLU A 121 20.53 -11.05 11.62
N PHE A 122 20.14 -11.14 10.34
CA PHE A 122 19.24 -12.17 9.85
C PHE A 122 19.76 -12.83 8.56
N ASP A 123 19.53 -14.14 8.51
CA ASP A 123 19.73 -14.94 7.31
C ASP A 123 18.35 -15.42 6.82
N CYS A 124 17.92 -14.96 5.64
CA CYS A 124 16.64 -15.33 5.07
C CYS A 124 16.69 -16.76 4.51
N ARG A 125 15.93 -17.66 5.12
CA ARG A 125 15.85 -19.10 4.79
C ARG A 125 14.63 -19.46 3.97
N GLY A 126 13.64 -18.60 3.89
CA GLY A 126 12.46 -18.78 3.09
C GLY A 126 11.76 -17.47 2.84
N ASP A 127 11.25 -17.31 1.63
CA ASP A 127 10.44 -16.18 1.19
C ASP A 127 9.25 -16.78 0.44
N ARG A 128 8.07 -16.65 0.97
CA ARG A 128 6.86 -17.26 0.43
C ARG A 128 5.74 -16.25 0.42
N GLU A 129 5.14 -16.10 -0.72
CA GLU A 129 3.82 -15.50 -0.80
C GLU A 129 2.80 -16.55 -0.43
N LYS A 130 1.98 -16.27 0.56
CA LYS A 130 0.78 -17.05 0.83
C LYS A 130 -0.37 -16.38 0.15
N ASP A 131 -0.56 -16.74 -1.10
CA ASP A 131 -1.74 -16.37 -1.85
C ASP A 131 -2.86 -17.34 -1.52
N ILE A 132 -3.93 -16.79 -0.97
CA ILE A 132 -5.21 -17.52 -0.87
C ILE A 132 -6.01 -17.29 -2.17
N GLY A 133 -5.56 -16.38 -3.04
CA GLY A 133 -6.10 -16.15 -4.36
C GLY A 133 -5.19 -15.23 -5.18
N THR A 134 -5.03 -15.53 -6.46
CA THR A 134 -4.26 -14.71 -7.41
C THR A 134 -5.09 -14.36 -8.62
N ILE A 135 -4.74 -13.26 -9.29
CA ILE A 135 -5.34 -12.88 -10.59
C ILE A 135 -5.14 -14.03 -11.60
N GLU A 136 -3.98 -14.68 -11.58
CA GLU A 136 -3.64 -15.79 -12.48
C GLU A 136 -4.51 -17.03 -12.25
N SER A 137 -4.83 -17.32 -10.99
CA SER A 137 -5.73 -18.44 -10.64
C SER A 137 -7.21 -18.09 -10.78
N GLY A 138 -7.54 -16.82 -11.04
CA GLY A 138 -8.93 -16.35 -11.09
C GLY A 138 -9.66 -16.43 -9.75
N THR A 139 -8.92 -16.48 -8.65
CA THR A 139 -9.47 -16.55 -7.30
C THR A 139 -9.09 -15.32 -6.50
N TYR A 140 -9.97 -14.93 -5.57
CA TYR A 140 -9.73 -13.82 -4.66
C TYR A 140 -9.36 -14.33 -3.28
N GLY A 141 -8.39 -13.70 -2.68
CA GLY A 141 -7.95 -13.95 -1.31
C GLY A 141 -6.89 -12.92 -0.94
N TYR A 142 -6.59 -12.83 0.35
CA TYR A 142 -5.60 -11.88 0.77
C TYR A 142 -4.22 -12.49 0.84
N SER A 143 -3.28 -11.86 0.13
CA SER A 143 -1.87 -12.25 0.15
C SER A 143 -1.18 -11.76 1.42
N SER A 144 -0.24 -12.55 1.89
CA SER A 144 0.66 -12.21 2.99
C SER A 144 2.04 -12.76 2.63
N ARG A 145 3.06 -11.89 2.61
CA ARG A 145 4.43 -12.34 2.39
C ARG A 145 5.03 -12.85 3.68
N HIS A 146 5.53 -14.07 3.67
CA HIS A 146 6.10 -14.74 4.84
C HIS A 146 7.59 -14.95 4.64
N LEU A 147 8.40 -14.29 5.46
CA LEU A 147 9.83 -14.52 5.52
C LEU A 147 10.14 -15.46 6.68
N ILE A 148 10.90 -16.51 6.41
CA ILE A 148 11.50 -17.33 7.45
C ILE A 148 12.92 -16.85 7.65
N LEU A 149 13.18 -16.24 8.80
CA LEU A 149 14.48 -15.67 9.14
C LEU A 149 15.17 -16.55 10.17
N ARG A 150 16.49 -16.63 10.07
CA ARG A 150 17.35 -17.19 11.09
C ARG A 150 18.18 -16.07 11.69
N THR A 151 18.11 -15.91 13.03
CA THR A 151 18.93 -14.94 13.75
C THR A 151 20.42 -15.32 13.69
N ILE A 152 21.29 -14.30 13.77
CA ILE A 152 22.73 -14.47 13.79
C ILE A 152 23.24 -13.93 15.14
N GLN A 153 23.75 -14.81 16.00
CA GLN A 153 24.40 -14.49 17.28
C GLN A 153 23.58 -13.64 18.28
N SER A 154 22.24 -13.75 18.29
CA SER A 154 21.40 -13.05 19.25
C SER A 154 21.64 -13.51 20.69
N GLU A 155 21.88 -12.57 21.64
CA GLU A 155 22.09 -12.89 23.05
C GLU A 155 20.80 -13.40 23.72
N ALA A 156 19.64 -12.83 23.42
CA ALA A 156 18.38 -13.35 23.96
C ALA A 156 18.11 -14.79 23.51
N VAL A 157 18.50 -15.13 22.26
CA VAL A 157 18.44 -16.51 21.78
C VAL A 157 19.44 -17.40 22.50
N LYS A 158 20.66 -16.95 22.79
CA LYS A 158 21.62 -17.73 23.59
C LYS A 158 21.12 -18.00 25.00
N GLU A 159 20.49 -17.03 25.63
CA GLU A 159 19.87 -17.20 26.95
C GLU A 159 18.72 -18.21 26.91
N TYR A 160 17.86 -18.12 25.89
CA TYR A 160 16.82 -19.12 25.66
C TYR A 160 17.39 -20.52 25.46
N GLN A 161 18.42 -20.66 24.63
CA GLN A 161 19.09 -21.95 24.37
C GLN A 161 19.74 -22.55 25.62
N ARG A 162 20.39 -21.74 26.46
CA ARG A 162 20.93 -22.17 27.75
C ARG A 162 19.82 -22.62 28.71
N ALA A 163 18.67 -21.94 28.69
CA ALA A 163 17.54 -22.36 29.49
C ALA A 163 16.90 -23.67 29.00
N LEU A 164 16.90 -23.89 27.69
CA LEU A 164 16.39 -25.13 27.08
C LEU A 164 17.33 -26.32 27.37
N ASP A 165 18.61 -26.15 27.14
CA ASP A 165 19.65 -27.16 27.36
C ASP A 165 20.95 -26.50 27.89
N PRO A 166 21.19 -26.51 29.22
CA PRO A 166 22.38 -25.91 29.81
C PRO A 166 23.70 -26.55 29.37
N ALA A 167 23.69 -27.80 28.89
CA ALA A 167 24.85 -28.52 28.41
C ALA A 167 25.19 -28.25 26.96
N ALA A 168 24.22 -27.77 26.17
CA ALA A 168 24.42 -27.48 24.77
C ALA A 168 25.16 -26.15 24.53
N LYS A 169 25.95 -26.08 23.46
CA LYS A 169 26.59 -24.83 23.03
C LYS A 169 25.55 -23.88 22.46
N ALA A 170 25.30 -22.77 23.17
CA ALA A 170 24.37 -21.73 22.73
C ALA A 170 24.96 -20.92 21.57
N GLY A 171 24.42 -21.09 20.36
CA GLY A 171 24.92 -20.44 19.13
C GLY A 171 24.23 -19.11 18.78
N GLY A 172 23.16 -18.76 19.50
CA GLY A 172 22.38 -17.53 19.23
C GLY A 172 21.58 -17.56 17.94
N SER A 173 21.40 -18.73 17.30
CA SER A 173 20.65 -18.90 16.08
C SER A 173 19.27 -19.49 16.36
N TYR A 174 18.21 -18.84 15.86
CA TYR A 174 16.82 -19.25 16.03
C TYR A 174 16.01 -18.90 14.79
N MET A 175 15.02 -19.74 14.47
CA MET A 175 14.14 -19.51 13.33
C MET A 175 12.89 -18.75 13.79
N LEU A 176 12.54 -17.69 13.07
CA LEU A 176 11.32 -16.92 13.30
C LEU A 176 10.60 -16.65 11.98
N GLU A 177 9.31 -16.39 12.07
CA GLU A 177 8.49 -16.01 10.92
C GLU A 177 8.16 -14.53 10.98
N VAL A 178 8.43 -13.80 9.89
CA VAL A 178 7.98 -12.43 9.70
C VAL A 178 6.88 -12.42 8.63
N GLN A 179 5.71 -11.92 9.01
CA GLN A 179 4.55 -11.77 8.15
C GLN A 179 4.41 -10.31 7.76
N ILE A 180 4.44 -10.02 6.45
CA ILE A 180 4.31 -8.67 5.91
C ILE A 180 3.02 -8.61 5.12
N ARG A 181 2.17 -7.64 5.40
CA ARG A 181 0.87 -7.45 4.73
C ARG A 181 0.36 -6.03 4.88
N THR A 182 -0.58 -5.66 4.03
CA THR A 182 -1.27 -4.38 4.15
C THR A 182 -2.21 -4.37 5.37
N VAL A 183 -2.64 -3.18 5.79
CA VAL A 183 -3.62 -3.01 6.87
C VAL A 183 -4.97 -3.64 6.51
N LEU A 184 -5.40 -3.56 5.25
CA LEU A 184 -6.66 -4.15 4.80
C LEU A 184 -6.57 -5.68 4.79
N ALA A 185 -5.48 -6.25 4.28
CA ALA A 185 -5.19 -7.68 4.35
C ALA A 185 -5.13 -8.18 5.80
N HIS A 186 -4.55 -7.37 6.70
CA HIS A 186 -4.49 -7.70 8.12
C HIS A 186 -5.89 -7.75 8.74
N ALA A 187 -6.70 -6.72 8.54
CA ALA A 187 -8.06 -6.67 9.08
C ALA A 187 -8.92 -7.84 8.57
N TRP A 188 -8.87 -8.11 7.27
CA TRP A 188 -9.61 -9.23 6.67
C TRP A 188 -9.17 -10.58 7.27
N SER A 189 -7.87 -10.82 7.39
CA SER A 189 -7.34 -12.08 7.94
C SER A 189 -7.70 -12.28 9.40
N GLU A 190 -7.72 -11.24 10.23
CA GLU A 190 -8.11 -11.35 11.65
C GLU A 190 -9.61 -11.68 11.77
N ILE A 191 -10.46 -11.04 10.95
CA ILE A 191 -11.91 -11.31 10.93
C ILE A 191 -12.18 -12.73 10.44
N GLU A 192 -11.56 -13.15 9.33
CA GLU A 192 -11.71 -14.50 8.81
C GLU A 192 -11.29 -15.56 9.84
N HIS A 193 -10.11 -15.34 10.46
CA HIS A 193 -9.60 -16.23 11.48
C HIS A 193 -10.55 -16.33 12.68
N ASP A 194 -11.09 -15.21 13.15
CA ASP A 194 -12.01 -15.19 14.27
C ASP A 194 -13.32 -15.94 13.95
N ILE A 195 -13.89 -15.72 12.79
CA ILE A 195 -15.14 -16.38 12.38
C ILE A 195 -14.90 -17.86 12.06
N ARG A 196 -13.82 -18.20 11.32
CA ARG A 196 -13.55 -19.56 10.87
C ARG A 196 -13.07 -20.48 11.98
N PHE A 197 -12.18 -20.00 12.86
CA PHE A 197 -11.50 -20.85 13.85
C PHE A 197 -12.03 -20.73 15.27
N LYS A 198 -12.68 -19.62 15.64
CA LYS A 198 -13.33 -19.47 16.95
C LYS A 198 -14.78 -19.99 16.96
N ALA A 199 -15.34 -20.31 15.79
CA ALA A 199 -16.63 -20.95 15.74
C ALA A 199 -16.56 -22.30 16.46
N SER A 200 -17.26 -22.41 17.58
CA SER A 200 -17.35 -23.62 18.43
C SER A 200 -17.95 -24.82 17.69
N ASN A 201 -18.49 -24.63 16.50
CA ASN A 201 -19.10 -25.66 15.69
C ASN A 201 -18.59 -25.63 14.24
N PRO A 202 -17.65 -26.51 13.83
CA PRO A 202 -17.18 -26.61 12.45
C PRO A 202 -18.27 -26.85 11.42
N ARG A 203 -19.42 -27.44 11.84
CA ARG A 203 -20.57 -27.69 10.95
C ARG A 203 -21.35 -26.41 10.62
N ALA A 204 -21.11 -25.32 11.35
CA ALA A 204 -21.71 -24.02 11.05
C ALA A 204 -21.08 -23.34 9.82
N TRP A 205 -19.88 -23.75 9.40
CA TRP A 205 -19.24 -23.24 8.20
C TRP A 205 -19.95 -23.76 6.94
N SER A 206 -20.34 -22.87 6.06
CA SER A 206 -21.08 -23.23 4.84
C SER A 206 -20.47 -22.50 3.63
N PRO A 207 -20.76 -22.96 2.40
CA PRO A 207 -20.34 -22.27 1.16
C PRO A 207 -20.74 -20.78 1.10
N TYR A 208 -21.76 -20.38 1.85
CA TYR A 208 -22.15 -18.98 2.00
C TYR A 208 -21.02 -18.14 2.59
N PHE A 209 -20.38 -18.60 3.68
CA PHE A 209 -19.27 -17.88 4.29
C PHE A 209 -18.06 -17.80 3.37
N ASP A 210 -17.70 -18.89 2.69
CA ASP A 210 -16.60 -18.89 1.71
C ASP A 210 -16.86 -17.85 0.61
N ARG A 211 -18.09 -17.81 0.09
CA ARG A 211 -18.48 -16.82 -0.92
C ARG A 211 -18.40 -15.38 -0.41
N GLN A 212 -18.86 -15.12 0.83
CA GLN A 212 -18.82 -13.79 1.42
C GLN A 212 -17.38 -13.34 1.66
N PHE A 213 -16.52 -14.20 2.19
CA PHE A 213 -15.11 -13.88 2.39
C PHE A 213 -14.37 -13.65 1.07
N THR A 214 -14.63 -14.45 0.05
CA THR A 214 -14.08 -14.24 -1.30
C THR A 214 -14.55 -12.90 -1.89
N GLY A 215 -15.85 -12.59 -1.78
CA GLY A 215 -16.40 -11.31 -2.26
C GLY A 215 -15.81 -10.09 -1.55
N THR A 216 -15.64 -10.18 -0.21
CA THR A 216 -15.00 -9.10 0.55
C THR A 216 -13.52 -8.95 0.21
N ALA A 217 -12.79 -10.03 -0.03
CA ALA A 217 -11.40 -9.96 -0.50
C ALA A 217 -11.29 -9.22 -1.84
N ALA A 218 -12.18 -9.54 -2.80
CA ALA A 218 -12.22 -8.85 -4.10
C ALA A 218 -12.50 -7.34 -3.97
N MET A 219 -13.43 -6.96 -3.08
CA MET A 219 -13.71 -5.54 -2.84
C MET A 219 -12.50 -4.81 -2.25
N LEU A 220 -11.84 -5.43 -1.27
CA LEU A 220 -10.68 -4.82 -0.61
C LEU A 220 -9.48 -4.71 -1.57
N GLU A 221 -9.25 -5.67 -2.45
CA GLU A 221 -8.25 -5.59 -3.52
C GLU A 221 -8.51 -4.39 -4.44
N SER A 222 -9.78 -4.15 -4.81
CA SER A 222 -10.16 -2.99 -5.59
C SER A 222 -9.92 -1.67 -4.85
N VAL A 223 -10.17 -1.64 -3.53
CA VAL A 223 -9.90 -0.46 -2.68
C VAL A 223 -8.39 -0.21 -2.56
N GLU A 224 -7.59 -1.25 -2.38
CA GLU A 224 -6.12 -1.14 -2.34
C GLU A 224 -5.55 -0.61 -3.66
N SER A 225 -6.07 -1.08 -4.79
CA SER A 225 -5.68 -0.59 -6.11
C SER A 225 -6.02 0.90 -6.29
N ALA A 226 -7.21 1.32 -5.84
CA ALA A 226 -7.61 2.73 -5.88
C ALA A 226 -6.74 3.61 -4.98
N PHE A 227 -6.37 3.15 -3.77
CA PHE A 227 -5.46 3.89 -2.90
C PHE A 227 -4.03 3.96 -3.47
N ALA A 228 -3.54 2.90 -4.10
CA ALA A 228 -2.24 2.92 -4.77
C ALA A 228 -2.22 3.94 -5.92
N GLU A 229 -3.27 3.98 -6.73
CA GLU A 229 -3.42 4.99 -7.81
C GLU A 229 -3.49 6.42 -7.26
N LEU A 230 -4.25 6.65 -6.18
CA LEU A 230 -4.32 7.96 -5.53
C LEU A 230 -2.96 8.39 -4.96
N HIS A 231 -2.22 7.47 -4.35
CA HIS A 231 -0.88 7.75 -3.83
C HIS A 231 0.09 8.11 -4.94
N GLU A 232 0.14 7.33 -6.02
CA GLU A 232 1.00 7.60 -7.17
C GLU A 232 0.71 8.98 -7.79
N ARG A 233 -0.58 9.33 -7.91
CA ARG A 233 -0.97 10.67 -8.39
C ARG A 233 -0.54 11.78 -7.44
N TYR A 234 -0.69 11.56 -6.14
CA TYR A 234 -0.26 12.53 -5.13
C TYR A 234 1.25 12.75 -5.17
N GLU A 235 2.05 11.69 -5.22
CA GLU A 235 3.52 11.77 -5.36
C GLU A 235 3.93 12.49 -6.65
N THR A 236 3.24 12.20 -7.75
CA THR A 236 3.50 12.88 -9.03
C THR A 236 3.24 14.39 -8.91
N VAL A 237 2.13 14.79 -8.28
CA VAL A 237 1.78 16.20 -8.09
C VAL A 237 2.78 16.89 -7.15
N THR A 238 3.14 16.27 -6.03
CA THR A 238 4.11 16.86 -5.08
C THR A 238 5.51 16.95 -5.69
N GLY A 239 5.95 15.93 -6.43
CA GLY A 239 7.23 15.98 -7.14
C GLY A 239 7.33 17.11 -8.17
N PHE A 240 6.20 17.49 -8.79
CA PHE A 240 6.20 18.68 -9.67
C PHE A 240 6.46 19.99 -8.93
N TRP A 241 6.07 20.08 -7.66
CA TRP A 241 6.24 21.32 -6.87
C TRP A 241 7.65 21.45 -6.30
N ASP A 242 8.29 20.34 -5.95
CA ASP A 242 9.65 20.34 -5.41
C ASP A 242 10.73 20.68 -6.45
N GLU A 243 10.43 20.53 -7.76
CA GLU A 243 11.36 20.85 -8.85
C GLU A 243 11.33 22.34 -9.27
N ASP A 244 10.37 23.14 -8.78
CA ASP A 244 10.22 24.55 -9.11
C ASP A 244 11.17 25.42 -8.27
N GLY A 245 12.45 25.49 -8.65
CA GLY A 245 13.39 26.49 -8.11
C GLY A 245 12.99 27.93 -8.49
N GLU A 246 13.29 28.94 -7.65
CA GLU A 246 13.15 30.35 -7.98
C GLU A 246 13.98 30.68 -9.25
N GLY A 247 13.29 31.12 -10.30
CA GLY A 247 13.91 31.51 -11.57
C GLY A 247 13.90 30.46 -12.67
N SER A 248 13.01 29.49 -12.61
CA SER A 248 12.82 28.45 -13.64
C SER A 248 12.58 29.05 -15.04
N ALA A 249 13.12 28.38 -16.07
CA ALA A 249 12.81 28.70 -17.47
C ALA A 249 11.28 28.48 -17.71
N PRO A 250 10.71 29.11 -18.78
CA PRO A 250 9.30 28.90 -19.13
C PRO A 250 8.95 27.41 -19.23
N LEU A 251 7.74 27.04 -18.78
CA LEU A 251 7.26 25.67 -18.83
C LEU A 251 7.27 25.14 -20.27
N SER A 252 7.92 23.99 -20.49
CA SER A 252 7.91 23.34 -21.79
C SER A 252 6.51 22.81 -22.10
N PRO A 253 6.13 22.66 -23.39
CA PRO A 253 4.85 22.09 -23.79
C PRO A 253 4.57 20.70 -23.17
N ASN A 254 5.60 19.87 -23.07
CA ASN A 254 5.49 18.55 -22.42
C ASN A 254 5.19 18.69 -20.91
N ARG A 255 5.85 19.61 -20.22
CA ARG A 255 5.60 19.84 -18.79
C ARG A 255 4.18 20.34 -18.54
N VAL A 256 3.69 21.30 -19.36
CA VAL A 256 2.30 21.78 -19.29
C VAL A 256 1.32 20.63 -19.49
N ARG A 257 1.55 19.77 -20.49
CA ARG A 257 0.75 18.58 -20.74
C ARG A 257 0.73 17.62 -19.53
N ASP A 258 1.90 17.32 -18.97
CA ASP A 258 2.03 16.34 -17.90
C ASP A 258 1.34 16.81 -16.60
N VAL A 259 1.51 18.11 -16.23
CA VAL A 259 0.77 18.74 -15.12
C VAL A 259 -0.74 18.70 -15.36
N TRP A 260 -1.16 19.08 -16.57
CA TRP A 260 -2.58 19.05 -16.95
C TRP A 260 -3.19 17.65 -16.81
N GLN A 261 -2.51 16.64 -17.35
CA GLN A 261 -2.98 15.25 -17.32
C GLN A 261 -3.09 14.70 -15.90
N THR A 262 -2.19 15.13 -15.02
CA THR A 262 -2.20 14.75 -13.61
C THR A 262 -3.36 15.38 -12.85
N LEU A 263 -3.59 16.70 -13.03
CA LEU A 263 -4.62 17.43 -12.29
C LEU A 263 -6.04 17.23 -12.87
N LEU A 264 -6.17 17.06 -14.19
CA LEU A 264 -7.42 17.01 -14.91
C LEU A 264 -7.53 15.79 -15.85
N PRO A 265 -7.40 14.56 -15.34
CA PRO A 265 -7.37 13.35 -16.17
C PRO A 265 -8.68 13.11 -16.95
N HIS A 266 -9.80 13.70 -16.49
CA HIS A 266 -11.13 13.50 -17.08
C HIS A 266 -11.55 14.59 -18.08
N VAL A 267 -10.67 15.55 -18.39
CA VAL A 267 -10.94 16.51 -19.43
C VAL A 267 -10.70 15.86 -20.78
N ASP A 268 -11.74 15.82 -21.64
CA ASP A 268 -11.66 15.22 -22.97
C ASP A 268 -10.47 15.77 -23.75
N ARG A 269 -9.69 14.87 -24.32
CA ARG A 269 -8.53 15.19 -25.15
C ARG A 269 -8.94 15.12 -26.61
N LYS A 270 -8.49 16.10 -27.37
CA LYS A 270 -8.51 16.02 -28.82
C LYS A 270 -7.12 15.60 -29.31
N SER A 271 -7.05 14.96 -30.47
CA SER A 271 -5.80 14.52 -31.08
C SER A 271 -4.89 15.68 -31.51
N ASP A 272 -5.41 16.90 -31.54
CA ASP A 272 -4.79 18.14 -32.02
C ASP A 272 -4.61 19.20 -30.92
N ASP A 273 -4.59 18.83 -29.64
CA ASP A 273 -4.33 19.73 -28.54
C ASP A 273 -2.99 20.47 -28.72
N ASN A 274 -3.03 21.80 -28.70
CA ASN A 274 -1.85 22.63 -28.93
C ASN A 274 -1.15 23.01 -27.61
N TRP A 275 -0.33 22.12 -27.11
CA TRP A 275 0.45 22.34 -25.89
C TRP A 275 1.53 23.40 -26.02
N GLY A 276 2.05 23.63 -27.25
CA GLY A 276 2.96 24.73 -27.55
C GLY A 276 2.29 26.08 -27.29
N TRP A 277 1.09 26.28 -27.84
CA TRP A 277 0.32 27.48 -27.60
C TRP A 277 -0.09 27.67 -26.13
N ALA A 278 -0.45 26.61 -25.44
CA ALA A 278 -0.74 26.65 -24.02
C ALA A 278 0.48 27.14 -23.20
N ALA A 279 1.68 26.66 -23.52
CA ALA A 279 2.91 27.12 -22.88
C ALA A 279 3.22 28.60 -23.20
N GLU A 280 2.98 29.06 -24.43
CA GLU A 280 3.14 30.49 -24.82
C GLU A 280 2.18 31.39 -24.04
N LEU A 281 0.92 30.96 -23.85
CA LEU A 281 -0.05 31.72 -23.05
C LEU A 281 0.42 31.90 -21.60
N LEU A 282 0.94 30.83 -20.98
CA LEU A 282 1.50 30.89 -19.62
C LEU A 282 2.72 31.82 -19.56
N ALA A 283 3.64 31.70 -20.50
CA ALA A 283 4.83 32.52 -20.59
C ALA A 283 4.48 34.02 -20.74
N ALA A 284 3.45 34.37 -21.55
CA ALA A 284 2.97 35.75 -21.70
C ALA A 284 2.51 36.40 -20.38
N HIS A 285 2.04 35.55 -19.42
CA HIS A 285 1.66 35.98 -18.07
C HIS A 285 2.80 35.91 -17.06
N GLY A 286 3.99 35.44 -17.45
CA GLY A 286 5.11 35.21 -16.54
C GLY A 286 4.92 34.00 -15.61
N LEU A 287 4.06 33.08 -16.00
CA LEU A 287 3.75 31.84 -15.25
C LEU A 287 4.73 30.76 -15.68
N THR A 288 5.84 30.66 -14.96
CA THR A 288 6.98 29.80 -15.33
C THR A 288 7.09 28.54 -14.46
N THR A 289 6.23 28.39 -13.42
CA THR A 289 6.31 27.28 -12.48
C THR A 289 5.08 26.37 -12.57
N THR A 290 5.28 25.08 -12.25
CA THR A 290 4.19 24.11 -12.18
C THR A 290 3.19 24.46 -11.08
N THR A 291 3.64 25.05 -9.97
CA THR A 291 2.80 25.57 -8.88
C THR A 291 1.87 26.68 -9.39
N SER A 292 2.38 27.61 -10.21
CA SER A 292 1.56 28.67 -10.82
C SER A 292 0.47 28.07 -11.75
N LEU A 293 0.83 27.09 -12.57
CA LEU A 293 -0.12 26.39 -13.43
C LEU A 293 -1.18 25.63 -12.60
N ALA A 294 -0.75 24.88 -11.57
CA ALA A 294 -1.66 24.16 -10.69
C ALA A 294 -2.65 25.07 -9.97
N SER A 295 -2.24 26.25 -9.55
CA SER A 295 -3.11 27.24 -8.89
C SER A 295 -4.22 27.76 -9.82
N LEU A 296 -3.99 27.80 -11.12
CA LEU A 296 -5.00 28.17 -12.11
C LEU A 296 -6.03 27.03 -12.36
N LEU A 297 -5.57 25.78 -12.31
CA LEU A 297 -6.37 24.59 -12.67
C LEU A 297 -7.22 24.06 -11.52
N GLN A 298 -7.68 24.92 -10.61
CA GLN A 298 -8.57 24.53 -9.52
C GLN A 298 -9.95 24.11 -10.03
N ALA A 299 -10.49 23.02 -9.47
CA ALA A 299 -11.76 22.44 -9.89
C ALA A 299 -12.93 23.44 -9.86
N ASP A 300 -12.99 24.31 -8.83
CA ASP A 300 -14.02 25.33 -8.69
C ASP A 300 -13.89 26.41 -9.77
N THR A 301 -12.68 26.83 -10.12
CA THR A 301 -12.40 27.77 -11.20
C THR A 301 -12.88 27.20 -12.54
N ILE A 302 -12.51 25.96 -12.84
CA ILE A 302 -12.90 25.29 -14.07
C ILE A 302 -14.42 25.15 -14.19
N THR A 303 -15.08 24.77 -13.09
CA THR A 303 -16.53 24.66 -13.03
C THR A 303 -17.20 26.00 -13.27
N SER A 304 -16.68 27.07 -12.67
CA SER A 304 -17.19 28.43 -12.82
C SER A 304 -17.02 28.95 -14.26
N VAL A 305 -15.85 28.73 -14.86
CA VAL A 305 -15.55 29.09 -16.26
C VAL A 305 -16.49 28.38 -17.23
N ARG A 306 -16.68 27.07 -17.04
CA ARG A 306 -17.58 26.26 -17.88
C ARG A 306 -19.03 26.75 -17.79
N ARG A 307 -19.50 27.08 -16.59
CA ARG A 307 -20.86 27.63 -16.39
C ARG A 307 -21.02 29.03 -16.99
N ALA A 308 -20.02 29.89 -16.81
CA ALA A 308 -20.06 31.26 -17.31
C ALA A 308 -20.12 31.32 -18.84
N LEU A 309 -19.48 30.39 -19.54
CA LEU A 309 -19.40 30.34 -21.00
C LEU A 309 -20.44 29.43 -21.63
N ASP A 310 -21.26 28.73 -20.85
CA ASP A 310 -22.30 27.80 -21.31
C ASP A 310 -21.76 26.83 -22.39
N HIS A 311 -20.63 26.19 -22.08
CA HIS A 311 -19.99 25.29 -23.03
C HIS A 311 -20.84 24.04 -23.28
N ARG A 312 -21.43 23.96 -24.49
CA ARG A 312 -22.19 22.76 -24.95
C ARG A 312 -21.31 21.51 -25.05
N TYR A 313 -20.01 21.68 -25.33
CA TYR A 313 -19.01 20.63 -25.44
C TYR A 313 -17.82 21.00 -24.60
N SER A 314 -17.16 20.00 -23.99
CA SER A 314 -15.89 20.22 -23.29
C SER A 314 -14.86 20.80 -24.26
N PRO A 315 -14.31 22.00 -23.99
CA PRO A 315 -13.21 22.53 -24.78
C PRO A 315 -11.97 21.65 -24.59
N GLY A 316 -11.07 21.61 -25.59
CA GLY A 316 -9.75 21.02 -25.43
C GLY A 316 -8.94 21.73 -24.34
N PRO A 317 -7.87 21.10 -23.83
CA PRO A 317 -7.04 21.64 -22.76
C PRO A 317 -6.49 23.02 -23.03
N ASP A 318 -5.96 23.26 -24.24
CA ASP A 318 -5.41 24.54 -24.67
C ASP A 318 -6.45 25.66 -24.65
N ARG A 319 -7.64 25.37 -25.11
CA ARG A 319 -8.77 26.29 -25.11
C ARG A 319 -9.30 26.57 -23.70
N LEU A 320 -9.39 25.52 -22.87
CA LEU A 320 -9.83 25.69 -21.49
C LEU A 320 -8.82 26.52 -20.68
N LEU A 321 -7.52 26.35 -20.92
CA LEU A 321 -6.48 27.17 -20.31
C LEU A 321 -6.60 28.64 -20.72
N ASP A 322 -6.84 28.93 -21.99
CA ASP A 322 -7.10 30.30 -22.51
C ASP A 322 -8.31 30.95 -21.78
N ASP A 323 -9.38 30.17 -21.56
CA ASP A 323 -10.56 30.62 -20.85
C ASP A 323 -10.31 30.82 -19.33
N VAL A 324 -9.50 29.95 -18.70
CA VAL A 324 -9.09 30.11 -17.30
C VAL A 324 -8.18 31.33 -17.11
N LEU A 325 -7.25 31.56 -18.00
CA LEU A 325 -6.40 32.77 -17.98
C LEU A 325 -7.25 34.04 -18.16
N LEU A 326 -8.20 34.02 -19.08
CA LEU A 326 -9.15 35.12 -19.26
C LEU A 326 -10.00 35.37 -18.02
N TRP A 327 -10.42 34.30 -17.31
CA TRP A 327 -11.15 34.38 -16.05
C TRP A 327 -10.31 35.06 -14.97
N HIS A 328 -9.03 34.73 -14.82
CA HIS A 328 -8.18 35.30 -13.79
C HIS A 328 -7.68 36.71 -14.11
N TYR A 329 -7.28 36.94 -15.35
CA TYR A 329 -6.55 38.17 -15.73
C TYR A 329 -7.39 39.18 -16.55
N GLY A 330 -8.58 38.80 -17.02
CA GLY A 330 -9.51 39.70 -17.71
C GLY A 330 -8.90 40.46 -18.89
N GLU A 331 -9.03 41.78 -18.87
CA GLU A 331 -8.48 42.69 -19.93
C GLU A 331 -6.96 42.49 -20.13
N ARG A 332 -6.20 42.27 -19.06
CA ARG A 332 -4.75 42.01 -19.16
C ARG A 332 -4.45 40.79 -20.03
N HIS A 333 -5.26 39.72 -19.96
CA HIS A 333 -5.08 38.57 -20.82
C HIS A 333 -5.34 38.91 -22.29
N ILE A 334 -6.35 39.75 -22.55
CA ILE A 334 -6.67 40.22 -23.91
C ILE A 334 -5.49 41.03 -24.49
N ASP A 335 -4.95 41.95 -23.71
CA ASP A 335 -3.85 42.79 -24.16
C ASP A 335 -2.54 42.05 -24.40
N LEU A 336 -2.24 41.06 -23.58
CA LEU A 336 -1.03 40.25 -23.71
C LEU A 336 -1.08 39.22 -24.84
N THR A 337 -2.26 38.72 -25.19
CA THR A 337 -2.40 37.57 -26.10
C THR A 337 -3.11 37.86 -27.43
N ALA A 338 -3.74 39.03 -27.54
CA ALA A 338 -4.31 39.51 -28.81
C ALA A 338 -3.40 40.55 -29.41
N GLU A 339 -2.80 40.26 -30.57
CA GLU A 339 -1.94 41.20 -31.29
C GLU A 339 -2.62 42.55 -31.49
N ALA A 340 -1.87 43.63 -31.21
CA ALA A 340 -2.24 45.02 -31.57
C ALA A 340 -2.06 45.17 -33.08
N ALA A 341 -3.02 44.75 -33.86
CA ALA A 341 -3.01 45.04 -35.30
C ALA A 341 -3.40 46.47 -35.51
N GLU A 342 -2.52 47.24 -36.12
CA GLU A 342 -2.66 48.71 -36.37
C GLU A 342 -3.86 49.10 -37.26
N ALA A 343 -4.62 48.22 -37.86
CA ALA A 343 -5.70 48.61 -38.77
C ALA A 343 -6.85 47.59 -38.99
N ALA A 344 -6.90 46.46 -38.32
CA ALA A 344 -7.99 45.53 -38.48
C ALA A 344 -8.43 44.93 -37.14
N VAL A 345 -9.73 44.77 -36.93
CA VAL A 345 -10.34 44.06 -35.80
C VAL A 345 -9.77 42.65 -35.73
N SER A 346 -8.94 42.37 -34.72
CA SER A 346 -8.37 41.04 -34.52
C SER A 346 -9.52 40.09 -34.14
N PRO A 347 -9.80 39.06 -34.90
CA PRO A 347 -10.88 38.09 -34.59
C PRO A 347 -10.71 37.45 -33.20
N ARG A 348 -9.46 37.33 -32.73
CA ARG A 348 -9.12 36.85 -31.39
C ARG A 348 -9.53 37.85 -30.30
N ARG A 349 -9.19 39.14 -30.47
CA ARG A 349 -9.56 40.19 -29.52
C ARG A 349 -11.05 40.27 -29.32
N ASP A 350 -11.84 40.26 -30.38
CA ASP A 350 -13.31 40.29 -30.33
C ASP A 350 -13.89 39.07 -29.63
N SER A 351 -13.31 37.90 -29.88
CA SER A 351 -13.70 36.66 -29.25
C SER A 351 -13.42 36.69 -27.74
N LEU A 352 -12.22 37.15 -27.32
CA LEU A 352 -11.83 37.27 -25.90
C LEU A 352 -12.72 38.31 -25.20
N GLN A 353 -12.97 39.48 -25.78
CA GLN A 353 -13.84 40.50 -25.20
C GLN A 353 -15.28 40.02 -24.99
N ARG A 354 -15.82 39.24 -25.93
CA ARG A 354 -17.15 38.65 -25.80
C ARG A 354 -17.21 37.67 -24.64
N ARG A 355 -16.24 36.77 -24.54
CA ARG A 355 -16.13 35.78 -23.43
C ARG A 355 -15.91 36.49 -22.09
N HIS A 356 -15.07 37.51 -22.03
CA HIS A 356 -14.82 38.29 -20.82
C HIS A 356 -16.11 38.94 -20.31
N ARG A 357 -16.91 39.53 -21.19
CA ARG A 357 -18.20 40.10 -20.80
C ARG A 357 -19.18 39.05 -20.26
N GLN A 358 -19.23 37.87 -20.86
CA GLN A 358 -20.06 36.76 -20.34
C GLN A 358 -19.63 36.35 -18.93
N MET A 359 -18.32 36.19 -18.71
CA MET A 359 -17.75 35.84 -17.40
C MET A 359 -18.03 36.91 -16.34
N THR A 360 -17.88 38.18 -16.69
CA THR A 360 -18.15 39.32 -15.77
C THR A 360 -19.64 39.37 -15.38
N THR A 361 -20.52 39.18 -16.34
CA THR A 361 -21.98 39.11 -16.09
C THR A 361 -22.32 37.93 -15.16
N PHE A 362 -21.72 36.77 -15.42
CA PHE A 362 -21.94 35.59 -14.56
C PHE A 362 -21.48 35.84 -13.11
N ARG A 363 -20.30 36.42 -12.91
CA ARG A 363 -19.78 36.77 -11.57
C ARG A 363 -20.70 37.72 -10.83
N ALA A 364 -21.23 38.75 -11.53
CA ALA A 364 -22.16 39.70 -10.92
C ALA A 364 -23.47 39.03 -10.47
N LEU A 365 -23.98 38.08 -11.25
CA LEU A 365 -25.18 37.30 -10.91
C LEU A 365 -24.96 36.33 -9.74
N GLU A 366 -23.79 35.70 -9.65
CA GLU A 366 -23.47 34.80 -8.52
C GLU A 366 -23.24 35.60 -7.22
N ALA A 367 -22.64 36.79 -7.30
CA ALA A 367 -22.40 37.67 -6.14
C ALA A 367 -23.72 38.30 -5.58
N SER A 368 -24.80 38.25 -6.35
CA SER A 368 -26.12 38.80 -5.94
C SER A 368 -27.06 37.74 -5.35
N LYS A 369 -26.63 36.48 -5.30
CA LYS A 369 -27.37 35.37 -4.65
C LYS A 369 -26.86 35.16 -3.23
#